data_bd21a4b6bd9420da67bba97fc4e03e93
#
_entry.id   bd21a4b6bd9420da67bba97fc4e03e93
#
_cell.length_a   1.000
_cell.length_b   1.000
_cell.length_c   1.000
_cell.angle_alpha   90.00
_cell.angle_beta   90.00
_cell.angle_gamma   90.00
#
_symmetry.space_group_name_H-M   'P 1'
#
loop_
_entity.id
_entity.type
_entity.pdbx_description
1 polymer ?
#
loop_
_entity_poly.entity_id
_entity_poly.type
_entity_poly.pdbx_seq_one_letter_code
_entity_poly.pdbx_strand_id
1 'polypeptide(L)'
;MTTAVAHPPTRKMLPRQLRWLTVLVTGSALYAAVFAALLGTQDILFVPSLLLVGAAVVPVTFITFLGGMSRRGDLSFAQVAAAAALGGVIGTVVAGSLEFETIRELGSLPTLTIGLIEESAKLAIPAIILTWRKPRPLDGLVLGVAVGSGFAALETMGYAFVALVGSGGHLESVTHLLLVRSVAEPGGHAAWTGLACAALFAIRGSRRRWFGWLRFFCVFAGVIALHATWDSLASEHGYLLVGGASFTLLMAVTWYLHRDTGARPPLPPNRAAHPRDHKRQPDCHRHPAQRQRDSVPWLSHAFGTPTGSSPPNAPSPPSSTAASIRRH
;
A
#
# COMPACT_ATOMS: atom_id res chain seq x y z
N MET A 1 -1.61 13.52 -56.69
CA MET A 1 -2.66 13.07 -55.74
C MET A 1 -1.99 12.84 -54.40
N THR A 2 -2.15 13.78 -53.47
CA THR A 2 -1.56 13.70 -52.14
C THR A 2 -2.61 13.09 -51.22
N THR A 3 -2.40 11.85 -50.78
CA THR A 3 -3.27 11.18 -49.84
C THR A 3 -3.07 11.81 -48.48
N ALA A 4 -4.09 12.51 -47.97
CA ALA A 4 -4.15 13.02 -46.61
C ALA A 4 -4.21 11.84 -45.63
N VAL A 5 -3.17 11.67 -44.82
CA VAL A 5 -3.15 10.72 -43.71
C VAL A 5 -4.11 11.24 -42.63
N ALA A 6 -5.25 10.57 -42.50
CA ALA A 6 -6.21 10.85 -41.43
C ALA A 6 -5.58 10.51 -40.09
N HIS A 7 -5.32 11.52 -39.25
CA HIS A 7 -4.91 11.31 -37.87
C HIS A 7 -6.08 10.65 -37.08
N PRO A 8 -5.82 9.56 -36.32
CA PRO A 8 -6.86 8.95 -35.53
C PRO A 8 -7.35 9.97 -34.47
N PRO A 9 -8.65 9.95 -34.13
CA PRO A 9 -9.22 10.89 -33.17
C PRO A 9 -8.52 10.72 -31.83
N THR A 10 -7.97 11.82 -31.29
CA THR A 10 -7.38 11.85 -29.95
C THR A 10 -8.46 11.56 -28.94
N ARG A 11 -8.44 10.36 -28.35
CA ARG A 11 -9.34 9.98 -27.26
C ARG A 11 -9.14 11.00 -26.12
N LYS A 12 -10.13 11.83 -25.87
CA LYS A 12 -10.15 12.75 -24.72
C LYS A 12 -10.14 11.90 -23.46
N MET A 13 -8.96 11.75 -22.86
CA MET A 13 -8.84 11.04 -21.58
C MET A 13 -9.56 11.85 -20.50
N LEU A 14 -10.36 11.17 -19.65
CA LEU A 14 -11.00 11.80 -18.49
C LEU A 14 -9.94 12.54 -17.64
N PRO A 15 -10.27 13.74 -17.13
CA PRO A 15 -9.41 14.46 -16.21
C PRO A 15 -9.00 13.55 -15.05
N ARG A 16 -7.72 13.59 -14.68
CA ARG A 16 -7.15 12.73 -13.61
C ARG A 16 -8.00 12.76 -12.32
N GLN A 17 -8.65 13.88 -12.06
CA GLN A 17 -9.52 14.11 -10.90
C GLN A 17 -10.83 13.29 -10.93
N LEU A 18 -11.26 12.80 -12.10
CA LEU A 18 -12.51 12.05 -12.27
C LEU A 18 -12.29 10.54 -12.52
N ARG A 19 -11.04 10.07 -12.53
CA ARG A 19 -10.74 8.64 -12.78
C ARG A 19 -11.33 7.71 -11.71
N TRP A 20 -11.47 8.18 -10.48
CA TRP A 20 -12.09 7.42 -9.40
C TRP A 20 -13.56 7.07 -9.71
N LEU A 21 -14.30 7.95 -10.41
CA LEU A 21 -15.66 7.64 -10.85
C LEU A 21 -15.70 6.47 -11.84
N THR A 22 -14.71 6.41 -12.76
CA THR A 22 -14.62 5.26 -13.68
C THR A 22 -14.37 3.97 -12.91
N VAL A 23 -13.49 4.00 -11.90
CA VAL A 23 -13.21 2.84 -11.05
C VAL A 23 -14.45 2.42 -10.28
N LEU A 24 -15.15 3.37 -9.66
CA LEU A 24 -16.38 3.10 -8.91
C LEU A 24 -17.46 2.48 -9.80
N VAL A 25 -17.77 3.13 -10.93
CA VAL A 25 -18.84 2.66 -11.84
C VAL A 25 -18.48 1.29 -12.44
N THR A 26 -17.25 1.12 -12.93
CA THR A 26 -16.82 -0.15 -13.52
C THR A 26 -16.77 -1.27 -12.47
N GLY A 27 -16.24 -0.98 -11.28
CA GLY A 27 -16.19 -1.94 -10.18
C GLY A 27 -17.58 -2.36 -9.70
N SER A 28 -18.51 -1.38 -9.52
CA SER A 28 -19.89 -1.67 -9.14
C SER A 28 -20.63 -2.46 -10.22
N ALA A 29 -20.43 -2.14 -11.51
CA ALA A 29 -21.00 -2.90 -12.61
C ALA A 29 -20.48 -4.35 -12.65
N LEU A 30 -19.16 -4.53 -12.39
CA LEU A 30 -18.56 -5.86 -12.31
C LEU A 30 -19.13 -6.66 -11.11
N TYR A 31 -19.28 -6.02 -9.94
CA TYR A 31 -19.91 -6.64 -8.78
C TYR A 31 -21.34 -7.09 -9.10
N ALA A 32 -22.14 -6.21 -9.71
CA ALA A 32 -23.51 -6.54 -10.10
C ALA A 32 -23.58 -7.67 -11.13
N ALA A 33 -22.64 -7.71 -12.09
CA ALA A 33 -22.57 -8.78 -13.08
C ALA A 33 -22.23 -10.14 -12.45
N VAL A 34 -21.26 -10.19 -11.53
CA VAL A 34 -20.89 -11.40 -10.79
C VAL A 34 -22.06 -11.87 -9.91
N PHE A 35 -22.72 -10.92 -9.23
CA PHE A 35 -23.87 -11.22 -8.39
C PHE A 35 -25.05 -11.78 -9.21
N ALA A 36 -25.35 -11.18 -10.36
CA ALA A 36 -26.38 -11.67 -11.28
C ALA A 36 -26.05 -13.06 -11.85
N ALA A 37 -24.77 -13.29 -12.18
CA ALA A 37 -24.32 -14.62 -12.63
C ALA A 37 -24.48 -15.68 -11.53
N LEU A 38 -24.11 -15.35 -10.29
CA LEU A 38 -24.30 -16.26 -9.15
C LEU A 38 -25.80 -16.59 -8.94
N LEU A 39 -26.67 -15.59 -8.97
CA LEU A 39 -28.11 -15.81 -8.81
C LEU A 39 -28.74 -16.61 -9.98
N GLY A 40 -28.28 -16.34 -11.21
CA GLY A 40 -28.83 -17.00 -12.41
C GLY A 40 -28.35 -18.44 -12.59
N THR A 41 -27.13 -18.76 -12.18
CA THR A 41 -26.53 -20.08 -12.36
C THR A 41 -26.52 -20.94 -11.10
N GLN A 42 -26.64 -20.32 -9.93
CA GLN A 42 -26.45 -20.94 -8.60
C GLN A 42 -25.07 -21.62 -8.45
N ASP A 43 -24.07 -21.18 -9.26
CA ASP A 43 -22.74 -21.74 -9.25
C ASP A 43 -21.88 -21.06 -8.17
N ILE A 44 -21.50 -21.82 -7.15
CA ILE A 44 -20.67 -21.38 -6.02
C ILE A 44 -19.27 -20.89 -6.44
N LEU A 45 -18.80 -21.22 -7.66
CA LEU A 45 -17.53 -20.72 -8.20
C LEU A 45 -17.53 -19.18 -8.37
N PHE A 46 -18.67 -18.51 -8.43
CA PHE A 46 -18.76 -17.07 -8.46
C PHE A 46 -18.56 -16.41 -7.08
N VAL A 47 -18.68 -17.16 -5.98
CA VAL A 47 -18.59 -16.61 -4.61
C VAL A 47 -17.23 -15.97 -4.33
N PRO A 48 -16.07 -16.57 -4.59
CA PRO A 48 -14.78 -15.91 -4.36
C PRO A 48 -14.64 -14.59 -5.11
N SER A 49 -15.12 -14.54 -6.36
CA SER A 49 -15.11 -13.32 -7.17
C SER A 49 -16.04 -12.25 -6.60
N LEU A 50 -17.22 -12.65 -6.11
CA LEU A 50 -18.18 -11.73 -5.46
C LEU A 50 -17.54 -11.07 -4.22
N LEU A 51 -16.96 -11.87 -3.34
CA LEU A 51 -16.34 -11.40 -2.11
C LEU A 51 -15.15 -10.46 -2.41
N LEU A 52 -14.28 -10.85 -3.33
CA LEU A 52 -13.11 -10.07 -3.71
C LEU A 52 -13.51 -8.73 -4.34
N VAL A 53 -14.40 -8.74 -5.32
CA VAL A 53 -14.83 -7.51 -6.00
C VAL A 53 -15.57 -6.61 -5.03
N GLY A 54 -16.52 -7.17 -4.24
CA GLY A 54 -17.27 -6.41 -3.24
C GLY A 54 -16.40 -5.72 -2.20
N ALA A 55 -15.38 -6.42 -1.70
CA ALA A 55 -14.44 -5.86 -0.75
C ALA A 55 -13.45 -4.85 -1.35
N ALA A 56 -13.15 -4.93 -2.67
CA ALA A 56 -12.10 -4.12 -3.29
C ALA A 56 -12.60 -2.82 -3.96
N VAL A 57 -13.86 -2.73 -4.39
CA VAL A 57 -14.37 -1.60 -5.20
C VAL A 57 -14.15 -0.26 -4.51
N VAL A 58 -14.58 -0.12 -3.25
CA VAL A 58 -14.47 1.16 -2.52
C VAL A 58 -13.01 1.48 -2.16
N PRO A 59 -12.21 0.55 -1.59
CA PRO A 59 -10.79 0.75 -1.37
C PRO A 59 -10.02 1.24 -2.59
N VAL A 60 -10.17 0.57 -3.74
CA VAL A 60 -9.48 0.95 -4.99
C VAL A 60 -9.97 2.31 -5.51
N THR A 61 -11.27 2.59 -5.38
CA THR A 61 -11.85 3.88 -5.72
C THR A 61 -11.24 5.00 -4.87
N PHE A 62 -11.12 4.79 -3.56
CA PHE A 62 -10.60 5.77 -2.62
C PHE A 62 -9.10 6.05 -2.83
N ILE A 63 -8.29 5.01 -3.05
CA ILE A 63 -6.89 5.16 -3.45
C ILE A 63 -6.76 6.00 -4.73
N THR A 64 -7.62 5.72 -5.72
CA THR A 64 -7.61 6.44 -7.00
C THR A 64 -8.02 7.90 -6.84
N PHE A 65 -8.97 8.19 -5.97
CA PHE A 65 -9.42 9.53 -5.61
C PHE A 65 -8.28 10.35 -5.00
N LEU A 66 -7.63 9.84 -3.95
CA LEU A 66 -6.52 10.52 -3.28
C LEU A 66 -5.29 10.65 -4.20
N GLY A 67 -4.98 9.63 -4.98
CA GLY A 67 -3.92 9.70 -5.99
C GLY A 67 -4.19 10.75 -7.08
N GLY A 68 -5.46 11.01 -7.38
CA GLY A 68 -5.90 12.09 -8.27
C GLY A 68 -5.65 13.50 -7.70
N MET A 69 -5.77 13.66 -6.39
CA MET A 69 -5.51 14.92 -5.68
C MET A 69 -4.01 15.24 -5.58
N SER A 70 -3.14 14.24 -5.53
CA SER A 70 -1.68 14.42 -5.44
C SER A 70 -1.09 14.86 -6.79
N ARG A 71 -1.09 16.17 -7.07
CA ARG A 71 -0.64 16.75 -8.35
C ARG A 71 0.88 16.64 -8.60
N ARG A 72 1.70 16.43 -7.56
CA ARG A 72 3.17 16.41 -7.60
C ARG A 72 3.76 15.22 -6.83
N GLY A 73 3.02 14.11 -6.76
CA GLY A 73 3.51 12.91 -6.08
C GLY A 73 4.68 12.29 -6.83
N ASP A 74 5.76 11.99 -6.11
CA ASP A 74 6.89 11.23 -6.63
C ASP A 74 6.56 9.73 -6.74
N LEU A 75 5.30 9.35 -6.41
CA LEU A 75 4.81 7.98 -6.44
C LEU A 75 4.15 7.65 -7.77
N SER A 76 4.63 6.58 -8.41
CA SER A 76 3.96 6.02 -9.57
C SER A 76 2.72 5.21 -9.15
N PHE A 77 1.77 5.03 -10.08
CA PHE A 77 0.61 4.16 -9.85
C PHE A 77 1.04 2.73 -9.45
N ALA A 78 2.07 2.19 -10.10
CA ALA A 78 2.59 0.86 -9.78
C ALA A 78 3.10 0.76 -8.32
N GLN A 79 3.72 1.81 -7.80
CA GLN A 79 4.18 1.83 -6.40
C GLN A 79 3.03 1.86 -5.41
N VAL A 80 1.98 2.64 -5.70
CA VAL A 80 0.77 2.71 -4.87
C VAL A 80 0.03 1.37 -4.91
N ALA A 81 -0.13 0.77 -6.10
CA ALA A 81 -0.75 -0.54 -6.25
C ALA A 81 0.06 -1.66 -5.56
N ALA A 82 1.39 -1.64 -5.68
CA ALA A 82 2.26 -2.57 -4.98
C ALA A 82 2.19 -2.39 -3.45
N ALA A 83 2.12 -1.15 -2.96
CA ALA A 83 1.95 -0.88 -1.54
C ALA A 83 0.61 -1.40 -1.01
N ALA A 84 -0.48 -1.23 -1.77
CA ALA A 84 -1.78 -1.78 -1.42
C ALA A 84 -1.76 -3.31 -1.37
N ALA A 85 -1.25 -3.95 -2.42
CA ALA A 85 -1.24 -5.42 -2.52
C ALA A 85 -0.29 -6.05 -1.49
N LEU A 86 0.98 -5.64 -1.47
CA LEU A 86 1.98 -6.21 -0.57
C LEU A 86 1.73 -5.82 0.88
N GLY A 87 1.39 -4.54 1.12
CA GLY A 87 1.08 -4.05 2.46
C GLY A 87 -0.17 -4.69 3.04
N GLY A 88 -1.20 -4.88 2.21
CA GLY A 88 -2.39 -5.62 2.58
C GLY A 88 -2.08 -7.06 2.96
N VAL A 89 -1.47 -7.83 2.07
CA VAL A 89 -1.16 -9.25 2.30
C VAL A 89 -0.21 -9.43 3.49
N ILE A 90 0.91 -8.71 3.51
CA ILE A 90 1.90 -8.82 4.60
C ILE A 90 1.29 -8.37 5.92
N GLY A 91 0.54 -7.23 5.91
CA GLY A 91 -0.14 -6.73 7.08
C GLY A 91 -1.12 -7.77 7.66
N THR A 92 -1.99 -8.33 6.83
CA THR A 92 -2.97 -9.35 7.26
C THR A 92 -2.31 -10.62 7.78
N VAL A 93 -1.27 -11.13 7.10
CA VAL A 93 -0.55 -12.33 7.54
C VAL A 93 0.17 -12.10 8.87
N VAL A 94 0.90 -10.98 8.99
CA VAL A 94 1.65 -10.66 10.21
C VAL A 94 0.69 -10.39 11.38
N ALA A 95 -0.35 -9.58 11.16
CA ALA A 95 -1.32 -9.27 12.20
C ALA A 95 -2.05 -10.53 12.66
N GLY A 96 -2.66 -11.28 11.76
CA GLY A 96 -3.39 -12.50 12.13
C GLY A 96 -2.53 -13.56 12.80
N SER A 97 -1.25 -13.69 12.41
CA SER A 97 -0.31 -14.60 13.09
C SER A 97 -0.02 -14.13 14.53
N LEU A 98 0.24 -12.85 14.72
CA LEU A 98 0.53 -12.30 16.06
C LEU A 98 -0.71 -12.33 16.98
N GLU A 99 -1.88 -12.06 16.44
CA GLU A 99 -3.14 -12.15 17.17
C GLU A 99 -3.43 -13.58 17.61
N PHE A 100 -3.25 -14.54 16.71
CA PHE A 100 -3.39 -15.97 17.04
C PHE A 100 -2.44 -16.39 18.17
N GLU A 101 -1.15 -16.03 18.07
CA GLU A 101 -0.18 -16.33 19.13
C GLU A 101 -0.54 -15.64 20.44
N THR A 102 -1.00 -14.38 20.39
CA THR A 102 -1.41 -13.63 21.57
C THR A 102 -2.60 -14.29 22.26
N ILE A 103 -3.62 -14.72 21.51
CA ILE A 103 -4.76 -15.47 22.05
C ILE A 103 -4.29 -16.77 22.68
N ARG A 104 -3.40 -17.50 22.00
CA ARG A 104 -2.88 -18.79 22.48
C ARG A 104 -2.11 -18.64 23.79
N GLU A 105 -1.29 -17.59 23.94
CA GLU A 105 -0.45 -17.39 25.14
C GLU A 105 -1.22 -16.73 26.30
N LEU A 106 -2.09 -15.75 26.00
CA LEU A 106 -2.78 -14.95 27.02
C LEU A 106 -4.25 -15.36 27.26
N GLY A 107 -4.80 -16.25 26.43
CA GLY A 107 -6.20 -16.68 26.51
C GLY A 107 -7.23 -15.61 26.10
N SER A 108 -6.80 -14.38 25.79
CA SER A 108 -7.66 -13.28 25.37
C SER A 108 -6.89 -12.28 24.50
N LEU A 109 -7.63 -11.49 23.71
CA LEU A 109 -7.06 -10.44 22.87
C LEU A 109 -7.83 -9.12 23.09
N PRO A 110 -7.33 -8.22 23.96
CA PRO A 110 -7.94 -6.90 24.12
C PRO A 110 -7.91 -6.07 22.83
N THR A 111 -8.95 -5.28 22.57
CA THR A 111 -9.08 -4.48 21.34
C THR A 111 -7.92 -3.48 21.14
N LEU A 112 -7.37 -2.93 22.22
CA LEU A 112 -6.15 -2.10 22.16
C LEU A 112 -4.95 -2.89 21.62
N THR A 113 -4.85 -4.18 21.93
CA THR A 113 -3.76 -5.04 21.46
C THR A 113 -3.95 -5.36 19.97
N ILE A 114 -5.20 -5.60 19.52
CA ILE A 114 -5.54 -5.74 18.10
C ILE A 114 -5.07 -4.50 17.34
N GLY A 115 -5.53 -3.32 17.74
CA GLY A 115 -5.15 -2.07 17.09
C GLY A 115 -3.63 -1.84 17.06
N LEU A 116 -2.92 -2.17 18.14
CA LEU A 116 -1.46 -2.07 18.17
C LEU A 116 -0.78 -3.02 17.20
N ILE A 117 -1.18 -4.29 17.17
CA ILE A 117 -0.61 -5.32 16.29
C ILE A 117 -0.86 -4.94 14.82
N GLU A 118 -2.11 -4.67 14.46
CA GLU A 118 -2.49 -4.40 13.10
C GLU A 118 -1.87 -3.10 12.55
N GLU A 119 -1.98 -1.99 13.29
CA GLU A 119 -1.41 -0.73 12.82
C GLU A 119 0.12 -0.78 12.74
N SER A 120 0.78 -1.54 13.63
CA SER A 120 2.23 -1.79 13.52
C SER A 120 2.57 -2.62 12.28
N ALA A 121 1.83 -3.69 12.00
CA ALA A 121 2.02 -4.54 10.82
C ALA A 121 1.84 -3.75 9.51
N LYS A 122 0.81 -2.89 9.44
CA LYS A 122 0.53 -2.02 8.28
C LYS A 122 1.65 -1.00 8.03
N LEU A 123 2.36 -0.55 9.07
CA LEU A 123 3.48 0.39 8.92
C LEU A 123 4.76 -0.24 8.38
N ALA A 124 4.88 -1.57 8.34
CA ALA A 124 6.13 -2.25 7.94
C ALA A 124 6.59 -1.83 6.53
N ILE A 125 5.72 -1.91 5.52
CA ILE A 125 6.07 -1.55 4.13
C ILE A 125 6.38 -0.07 3.97
N PRO A 126 5.56 0.88 4.46
CA PRO A 126 5.90 2.31 4.45
C PRO A 126 7.22 2.62 5.17
N ALA A 127 7.50 1.99 6.31
CA ALA A 127 8.76 2.18 7.04
C ALA A 127 9.97 1.74 6.22
N ILE A 128 9.89 0.60 5.53
CA ILE A 128 10.93 0.13 4.61
C ILE A 128 11.14 1.13 3.48
N ILE A 129 10.07 1.61 2.84
CA ILE A 129 10.16 2.62 1.76
C ILE A 129 10.84 3.89 2.27
N LEU A 130 10.55 4.31 3.51
CA LEU A 130 11.16 5.48 4.13
C LEU A 130 12.68 5.32 4.30
N THR A 131 13.23 4.11 4.45
CA THR A 131 14.68 3.91 4.57
C THR A 131 15.41 4.25 3.27
N TRP A 132 14.81 4.00 2.12
CA TRP A 132 15.46 4.12 0.80
C TRP A 132 15.12 5.42 0.06
N ARG A 133 14.03 6.09 0.42
CA ARG A 133 13.57 7.31 -0.24
C ARG A 133 13.42 8.46 0.76
N LYS A 134 13.33 9.68 0.24
CA LYS A 134 13.00 10.89 1.03
C LYS A 134 11.64 11.44 0.60
N PRO A 135 10.58 10.65 0.75
CA PRO A 135 9.25 11.08 0.34
C PRO A 135 8.72 12.16 1.29
N ARG A 136 7.75 12.93 0.79
CA ARG A 136 7.06 13.96 1.57
C ARG A 136 5.99 13.34 2.46
N PRO A 137 5.50 14.06 3.49
CA PRO A 137 4.39 13.58 4.32
C PRO A 137 3.12 13.23 3.51
N LEU A 138 2.84 13.97 2.43
CA LEU A 138 1.72 13.67 1.53
C LEU A 138 1.91 12.33 0.80
N ASP A 139 3.13 11.99 0.39
CA ASP A 139 3.43 10.70 -0.22
C ASP A 139 3.25 9.56 0.81
N GLY A 140 3.66 9.83 2.07
CA GLY A 140 3.40 8.92 3.19
C GLY A 140 1.90 8.68 3.41
N LEU A 141 1.10 9.75 3.40
CA LEU A 141 -0.36 9.66 3.51
C LEU A 141 -0.94 8.76 2.42
N VAL A 142 -0.57 8.99 1.15
CA VAL A 142 -1.08 8.20 0.00
C VAL A 142 -0.65 6.74 0.10
N LEU A 143 0.61 6.46 0.47
CA LEU A 143 1.09 5.09 0.68
C LEU A 143 0.38 4.42 1.86
N GLY A 144 0.19 5.13 2.97
CA GLY A 144 -0.52 4.61 4.12
C GLY A 144 -1.98 4.29 3.81
N VAL A 145 -2.68 5.18 3.11
CA VAL A 145 -4.04 4.91 2.63
C VAL A 145 -4.05 3.67 1.72
N ALA A 146 -3.08 3.54 0.82
CA ALA A 146 -3.02 2.37 -0.06
C ALA A 146 -2.84 1.05 0.73
N VAL A 147 -1.92 1.04 1.70
CA VAL A 147 -1.70 -0.14 2.57
C VAL A 147 -2.93 -0.44 3.42
N GLY A 148 -3.50 0.57 4.10
CA GLY A 148 -4.70 0.41 4.92
C GLY A 148 -5.90 -0.09 4.12
N SER A 149 -6.11 0.45 2.92
CA SER A 149 -7.17 0.00 2.01
C SER A 149 -6.94 -1.42 1.49
N GLY A 150 -5.68 -1.82 1.22
CA GLY A 150 -5.35 -3.18 0.84
C GLY A 150 -5.62 -4.18 1.97
N PHE A 151 -5.25 -3.82 3.20
CA PHE A 151 -5.54 -4.58 4.41
C PHE A 151 -7.06 -4.74 4.60
N ALA A 152 -7.80 -3.63 4.60
CA ALA A 152 -9.25 -3.62 4.78
C ALA A 152 -10.00 -4.46 3.73
N ALA A 153 -9.54 -4.45 2.48
CA ALA A 153 -10.14 -5.27 1.43
C ALA A 153 -10.00 -6.77 1.74
N LEU A 154 -8.81 -7.23 2.17
CA LEU A 154 -8.58 -8.62 2.53
C LEU A 154 -9.32 -9.03 3.79
N GLU A 155 -9.31 -8.18 4.80
CA GLU A 155 -10.03 -8.41 6.05
C GLU A 155 -11.54 -8.46 5.81
N THR A 156 -12.10 -7.51 5.05
CA THR A 156 -13.53 -7.49 4.68
C THR A 156 -13.92 -8.72 3.88
N MET A 157 -13.07 -9.19 2.98
CA MET A 157 -13.27 -10.46 2.26
C MET A 157 -13.32 -11.65 3.23
N GLY A 158 -12.45 -11.67 4.24
CA GLY A 158 -12.45 -12.68 5.30
C GLY A 158 -13.74 -12.68 6.12
N TYR A 159 -14.16 -11.50 6.60
CA TYR A 159 -15.43 -11.36 7.33
C TYR A 159 -16.64 -11.73 6.49
N ALA A 160 -16.65 -11.39 5.20
CA ALA A 160 -17.72 -11.76 4.29
C ALA A 160 -17.80 -13.28 4.07
N PHE A 161 -16.63 -13.94 4.01
CA PHE A 161 -16.56 -15.40 3.98
C PHE A 161 -17.10 -16.03 5.28
N VAL A 162 -16.71 -15.51 6.44
CA VAL A 162 -17.22 -15.99 7.74
C VAL A 162 -18.73 -15.77 7.84
N ALA A 163 -19.26 -14.62 7.38
CA ALA A 163 -20.69 -14.36 7.33
C ALA A 163 -21.42 -15.32 6.40
N LEU A 164 -20.86 -15.67 5.26
CA LEU A 164 -21.42 -16.66 4.34
C LEU A 164 -21.58 -18.04 5.00
N VAL A 165 -20.49 -18.50 5.62
CA VAL A 165 -20.47 -19.81 6.28
C VAL A 165 -21.38 -19.81 7.51
N GLY A 166 -21.29 -18.78 8.35
CA GLY A 166 -22.06 -18.63 9.59
C GLY A 166 -23.57 -18.47 9.36
N SER A 167 -23.95 -17.86 8.24
CA SER A 167 -25.38 -17.73 7.85
C SER A 167 -25.94 -18.96 7.10
N GLY A 168 -25.14 -20.01 6.86
CA GLY A 168 -25.58 -21.14 6.06
C GLY A 168 -25.74 -20.83 4.57
N GLY A 169 -24.99 -19.87 4.04
CA GLY A 169 -25.01 -19.51 2.62
C GLY A 169 -25.94 -18.34 2.26
N HIS A 170 -26.48 -17.61 3.24
CA HIS A 170 -27.39 -16.49 2.98
C HIS A 170 -26.63 -15.27 2.40
N LEU A 171 -26.83 -15.00 1.12
CA LEU A 171 -26.17 -13.91 0.39
C LEU A 171 -26.57 -12.51 0.92
N GLU A 172 -27.73 -12.37 1.54
CA GLU A 172 -28.17 -11.11 2.16
C GLU A 172 -27.21 -10.67 3.27
N SER A 173 -26.81 -11.58 4.16
CA SER A 173 -25.85 -11.29 5.23
C SER A 173 -24.49 -10.87 4.66
N VAL A 174 -24.05 -11.52 3.57
CA VAL A 174 -22.80 -11.20 2.88
C VAL A 174 -22.86 -9.82 2.23
N THR A 175 -23.92 -9.53 1.48
CA THR A 175 -24.06 -8.25 0.76
C THR A 175 -24.22 -7.08 1.72
N HIS A 176 -24.95 -7.24 2.82
CA HIS A 176 -25.08 -6.25 3.87
C HIS A 176 -23.71 -5.95 4.51
N LEU A 177 -22.97 -6.98 4.91
CA LEU A 177 -21.64 -6.82 5.50
C LEU A 177 -20.68 -6.11 4.54
N LEU A 178 -20.61 -6.55 3.27
CA LEU A 178 -19.78 -5.92 2.25
C LEU A 178 -20.13 -4.44 2.08
N LEU A 179 -21.41 -4.09 2.06
CA LEU A 179 -21.86 -2.70 1.91
C LEU A 179 -21.44 -1.84 3.11
N VAL A 180 -21.77 -2.28 4.32
CA VAL A 180 -21.47 -1.52 5.55
C VAL A 180 -19.97 -1.29 5.71
N ARG A 181 -19.18 -2.37 5.60
CA ARG A 181 -17.72 -2.26 5.72
C ARG A 181 -17.09 -1.43 4.60
N SER A 182 -17.55 -1.58 3.36
CA SER A 182 -17.05 -0.80 2.23
C SER A 182 -17.32 0.70 2.39
N VAL A 183 -18.51 1.10 2.83
CA VAL A 183 -18.85 2.52 3.05
C VAL A 183 -18.04 3.12 4.20
N ALA A 184 -17.80 2.35 5.24
CA ALA A 184 -17.08 2.78 6.43
C ALA A 184 -15.55 2.82 6.23
N GLU A 185 -15.01 2.01 5.31
CA GLU A 185 -13.57 1.78 5.13
C GLU A 185 -12.73 3.06 4.91
N PRO A 186 -13.14 4.08 4.11
CA PRO A 186 -12.38 5.32 3.98
C PRO A 186 -12.11 6.05 5.30
N GLY A 187 -12.95 5.84 6.30
CA GLY A 187 -12.78 6.34 7.68
C GLY A 187 -12.18 5.32 8.66
N GLY A 188 -11.93 4.11 8.22
CA GLY A 188 -11.30 3.03 8.99
C GLY A 188 -9.80 2.92 8.73
N HIS A 189 -9.35 1.72 8.37
CA HIS A 189 -7.93 1.38 8.15
C HIS A 189 -7.23 2.31 7.17
N ALA A 190 -7.92 2.75 6.09
CA ALA A 190 -7.36 3.71 5.15
C ALA A 190 -6.98 5.03 5.84
N ALA A 191 -7.88 5.59 6.65
CA ALA A 191 -7.63 6.84 7.36
C ALA A 191 -6.52 6.66 8.41
N TRP A 192 -6.59 5.62 9.22
CA TRP A 192 -5.67 5.39 10.33
C TRP A 192 -4.24 5.18 9.84
N THR A 193 -4.05 4.23 8.94
CA THR A 193 -2.72 3.96 8.36
C THR A 193 -2.21 5.16 7.55
N GLY A 194 -3.10 5.87 6.84
CA GLY A 194 -2.75 7.11 6.12
C GLY A 194 -2.19 8.20 7.04
N LEU A 195 -2.88 8.46 8.15
CA LEU A 195 -2.46 9.46 9.15
C LEU A 195 -1.15 9.06 9.84
N ALA A 196 -1.01 7.79 10.26
CA ALA A 196 0.20 7.28 10.87
C ALA A 196 1.41 7.38 9.94
N CYS A 197 1.25 7.00 8.65
CA CYS A 197 2.30 7.12 7.65
C CYS A 197 2.66 8.58 7.34
N ALA A 198 1.69 9.49 7.27
CA ALA A 198 1.97 10.91 7.10
C ALA A 198 2.84 11.46 8.25
N ALA A 199 2.52 11.08 9.49
CA ALA A 199 3.30 11.47 10.65
C ALA A 199 4.70 10.84 10.66
N LEU A 200 4.84 9.57 10.30
CA LEU A 200 6.11 8.85 10.17
C LEU A 200 7.03 9.53 9.14
N PHE A 201 6.51 9.85 7.96
CA PHE A 201 7.28 10.49 6.90
C PHE A 201 7.66 11.94 7.23
N ALA A 202 6.87 12.61 8.07
CA ALA A 202 7.16 13.96 8.52
C ALA A 202 8.33 14.05 9.52
N ILE A 203 8.78 12.95 10.13
CA ILE A 203 9.92 12.91 11.07
C ILE A 203 11.19 13.46 10.40
N ARG A 204 11.43 13.08 9.13
CA ARG A 204 12.64 13.51 8.40
C ARG A 204 12.68 15.00 8.08
N GLY A 205 11.53 15.66 7.95
CA GLY A 205 11.43 17.11 7.73
C GLY A 205 11.45 17.94 9.01
N SER A 206 11.44 17.30 10.19
CA SER A 206 11.40 17.99 11.47
C SER A 206 12.76 18.61 11.81
N ARG A 207 12.77 19.92 12.20
CA ARG A 207 13.98 20.63 12.63
C ARG A 207 14.68 19.93 13.80
N ARG A 208 13.90 19.36 14.72
CA ARG A 208 14.38 18.56 15.85
C ARG A 208 13.77 17.17 15.74
N ARG A 209 14.57 16.15 15.50
CA ARG A 209 14.12 14.78 15.27
C ARG A 209 13.26 14.22 16.42
N TRP A 210 13.56 14.57 17.66
CA TRP A 210 12.79 14.08 18.81
C TRP A 210 11.33 14.58 18.79
N PHE A 211 11.08 15.85 18.38
CA PHE A 211 9.72 16.35 18.19
C PHE A 211 8.99 15.63 17.06
N GLY A 212 9.73 15.24 16.01
CA GLY A 212 9.17 14.42 14.94
C GLY A 212 8.69 13.07 15.44
N TRP A 213 9.51 12.40 16.25
CA TRP A 213 9.16 11.14 16.87
C TRP A 213 8.01 11.28 17.88
N LEU A 214 8.05 12.28 18.75
CA LEU A 214 6.96 12.55 19.69
C LEU A 214 5.62 12.72 18.96
N ARG A 215 5.60 13.54 17.90
CA ARG A 215 4.40 13.72 17.07
C ARG A 215 3.94 12.40 16.44
N PHE A 216 4.86 11.60 15.93
CA PHE A 216 4.52 10.30 15.36
C PHE A 216 3.87 9.40 16.42
N PHE A 217 4.46 9.25 17.58
CA PHE A 217 3.91 8.40 18.64
C PHE A 217 2.56 8.91 19.17
N CYS A 218 2.36 10.24 19.26
CA CYS A 218 1.06 10.79 19.61
C CYS A 218 -0.02 10.47 18.55
N VAL A 219 0.30 10.63 17.26
CA VAL A 219 -0.62 10.27 16.19
C VAL A 219 -0.88 8.77 16.16
N PHE A 220 0.16 7.96 16.30
CA PHE A 220 0.06 6.51 16.31
C PHE A 220 -0.78 5.98 17.48
N ALA A 221 -0.58 6.52 18.68
CA ALA A 221 -1.42 6.20 19.84
C ALA A 221 -2.89 6.60 19.63
N GLY A 222 -3.14 7.76 19.02
CA GLY A 222 -4.48 8.19 18.63
C GLY A 222 -5.13 7.26 17.60
N VAL A 223 -4.36 6.80 16.62
CA VAL A 223 -4.80 5.81 15.62
C VAL A 223 -5.17 4.49 16.29
N ILE A 224 -4.32 3.96 17.18
CA ILE A 224 -4.61 2.73 17.94
C ILE A 224 -5.90 2.90 18.77
N ALA A 225 -6.08 4.05 19.42
CA ALA A 225 -7.28 4.32 20.20
C ALA A 225 -8.54 4.38 19.33
N LEU A 226 -8.49 5.00 18.14
CA LEU A 226 -9.61 5.02 17.19
C LEU A 226 -9.93 3.61 16.70
N HIS A 227 -8.93 2.82 16.37
CA HIS A 227 -9.07 1.43 15.96
C HIS A 227 -9.72 0.59 17.07
N ALA A 228 -9.16 0.61 18.27
CA ALA A 228 -9.70 -0.13 19.40
C ALA A 228 -11.13 0.31 19.78
N THR A 229 -11.44 1.60 19.63
CA THR A 229 -12.81 2.10 19.82
C THR A 229 -13.72 1.50 18.76
N TRP A 230 -13.32 1.49 17.49
CA TRP A 230 -14.04 0.88 16.41
C TRP A 230 -14.38 -0.60 16.69
N ASP A 231 -13.40 -1.40 17.05
CA ASP A 231 -13.57 -2.83 17.36
C ASP A 231 -14.43 -3.10 18.60
N SER A 232 -14.54 -2.10 19.50
CA SER A 232 -15.35 -2.19 20.71
C SER A 232 -16.80 -1.79 20.48
N LEU A 233 -17.16 -1.25 19.30
CA LEU A 233 -18.52 -0.79 19.02
C LEU A 233 -19.40 -1.95 18.60
N ALA A 234 -20.64 -1.94 19.12
CA ALA A 234 -21.68 -2.91 18.78
C ALA A 234 -22.79 -2.32 17.90
N SER A 235 -22.70 -1.03 17.51
CA SER A 235 -23.76 -0.34 16.78
C SER A 235 -23.26 0.32 15.50
N GLU A 236 -24.07 0.28 14.45
CA GLU A 236 -23.77 0.94 13.17
C GLU A 236 -23.59 2.46 13.32
N HIS A 237 -24.35 3.10 14.21
CA HIS A 237 -24.19 4.53 14.50
C HIS A 237 -22.80 4.84 15.08
N GLY A 238 -22.27 3.98 15.96
CA GLY A 238 -20.92 4.11 16.47
C GLY A 238 -19.87 4.02 15.36
N TYR A 239 -19.99 3.06 14.47
CA TYR A 239 -19.12 2.95 13.29
C TYR A 239 -19.16 4.19 12.41
N LEU A 240 -20.35 4.76 12.15
CA LEU A 240 -20.48 5.99 11.37
C LEU A 240 -19.85 7.20 12.06
N LEU A 241 -19.95 7.30 13.39
CA LEU A 241 -19.34 8.40 14.15
C LEU A 241 -17.80 8.31 14.11
N VAL A 242 -17.22 7.16 14.45
CA VAL A 242 -15.76 6.97 14.46
C VAL A 242 -15.20 7.08 13.03
N GLY A 243 -15.85 6.43 12.07
CA GLY A 243 -15.46 6.50 10.67
C GLY A 243 -15.57 7.92 10.10
N GLY A 244 -16.66 8.64 10.38
CA GLY A 244 -16.85 10.02 9.97
C GLY A 244 -15.83 10.98 10.58
N ALA A 245 -15.50 10.83 11.86
CA ALA A 245 -14.46 11.61 12.52
C ALA A 245 -13.08 11.33 11.91
N SER A 246 -12.72 10.06 11.73
CA SER A 246 -11.45 9.63 11.13
C SER A 246 -11.31 10.10 9.69
N PHE A 247 -12.36 9.97 8.89
CA PHE A 247 -12.42 10.45 7.51
C PHE A 247 -12.25 11.97 7.43
N THR A 248 -12.95 12.72 8.29
CA THR A 248 -12.84 14.18 8.35
C THR A 248 -11.42 14.60 8.70
N LEU A 249 -10.79 13.93 9.67
CA LEU A 249 -9.40 14.18 10.05
C LEU A 249 -8.44 13.87 8.89
N LEU A 250 -8.62 12.74 8.21
CA LEU A 250 -7.83 12.39 7.02
C LEU A 250 -7.94 13.46 5.93
N MET A 251 -9.16 13.92 5.62
CA MET A 251 -9.39 14.95 4.61
C MET A 251 -8.79 16.30 5.02
N ALA A 252 -8.91 16.69 6.28
CA ALA A 252 -8.30 17.92 6.81
C ALA A 252 -6.76 17.88 6.70
N VAL A 253 -6.14 16.76 7.09
CA VAL A 253 -4.67 16.57 6.98
C VAL A 253 -4.24 16.54 5.51
N THR A 254 -4.99 15.85 4.65
CA THR A 254 -4.72 15.81 3.20
C THR A 254 -4.74 17.23 2.60
N TRP A 255 -5.75 18.00 2.92
CA TRP A 255 -5.87 19.40 2.46
C TRP A 255 -4.75 20.30 2.98
N TYR A 256 -4.40 20.17 4.26
CA TYR A 256 -3.30 20.89 4.87
C TYR A 256 -1.97 20.59 4.18
N LEU A 257 -1.64 19.31 4.02
CA LEU A 257 -0.41 18.87 3.35
C LEU A 257 -0.37 19.26 1.87
N HIS A 258 -1.52 19.29 1.21
CA HIS A 258 -1.61 19.73 -0.18
C HIS A 258 -1.33 21.23 -0.34
N ARG A 259 -1.82 22.08 0.57
CA ARG A 259 -1.54 23.53 0.59
C ARG A 259 -0.06 23.82 0.85
N ASP A 260 0.55 23.13 1.81
CA ASP A 260 1.97 23.34 2.14
C ASP A 260 2.89 23.01 0.96
N THR A 261 2.54 22.01 0.16
CA THR A 261 3.30 21.68 -1.06
C THR A 261 3.13 22.69 -2.19
N GLY A 262 2.03 23.43 -2.23
CA GLY A 262 1.76 24.49 -3.20
C GLY A 262 2.49 25.81 -2.91
N ALA A 263 2.80 26.05 -1.64
CA ALA A 263 3.40 27.31 -1.17
C ALA A 263 4.94 27.36 -1.34
N ARG A 264 5.61 26.22 -1.58
CA ARG A 264 7.05 26.20 -1.82
C ARG A 264 7.34 26.53 -3.29
N PRO A 265 8.05 27.65 -3.59
CA PRO A 265 8.45 27.94 -4.97
C PRO A 265 9.29 26.78 -5.51
N PRO A 266 9.25 26.53 -6.84
CA PRO A 266 10.14 25.57 -7.47
C PRO A 266 11.58 25.92 -7.07
N LEU A 267 12.37 24.91 -6.68
CA LEU A 267 13.81 25.11 -6.52
C LEU A 267 14.31 25.77 -7.82
N PRO A 268 15.08 26.86 -7.74
CA PRO A 268 15.63 27.46 -8.94
C PRO A 268 16.33 26.37 -9.74
N PRO A 269 16.14 26.30 -11.05
CA PRO A 269 16.84 25.33 -11.88
C PRO A 269 18.31 25.43 -11.49
N ASN A 270 18.89 24.29 -11.12
CA ASN A 270 20.29 24.20 -10.76
C ASN A 270 21.03 25.04 -11.79
N ARG A 271 21.64 26.16 -11.35
CA ARG A 271 22.43 26.99 -12.27
C ARG A 271 23.40 26.00 -12.86
N ALA A 272 23.11 25.57 -14.08
CA ALA A 272 24.02 24.80 -14.89
C ALA A 272 25.36 25.50 -14.71
N ALA A 273 26.35 24.75 -14.29
CA ALA A 273 27.69 25.23 -14.04
C ALA A 273 28.03 26.24 -15.14
N HIS A 274 28.23 27.50 -14.72
CA HIS A 274 28.75 28.51 -15.61
C HIS A 274 29.92 27.85 -16.35
N PRO A 275 29.96 27.87 -17.68
CA PRO A 275 31.16 27.50 -18.40
C PRO A 275 32.26 28.39 -17.81
N ARG A 276 33.20 27.81 -17.12
CA ARG A 276 34.40 28.52 -16.64
C ARG A 276 34.99 29.17 -17.86
N ASP A 277 34.96 30.49 -17.84
CA ASP A 277 35.59 31.36 -18.82
C ASP A 277 37.09 31.00 -18.85
N HIS A 278 37.48 30.20 -19.81
CA HIS A 278 38.86 29.84 -20.13
C HIS A 278 39.53 31.03 -20.87
N LYS A 279 39.58 32.19 -20.23
CA LYS A 279 40.44 33.27 -20.71
C LYS A 279 41.06 33.97 -19.53
N ARG A 280 42.17 33.40 -19.09
CA ARG A 280 43.39 34.09 -18.59
C ARG A 280 44.31 33.01 -18.00
N GLN A 281 45.09 32.40 -18.87
CA GLN A 281 46.31 31.72 -18.49
C GLN A 281 47.46 32.69 -18.81
N PRO A 282 48.25 33.13 -17.84
CA PRO A 282 49.58 33.69 -18.13
C PRO A 282 50.50 32.49 -18.37
N ASP A 283 51.23 32.57 -19.49
CA ASP A 283 52.34 31.69 -19.83
C ASP A 283 53.34 31.63 -18.69
N CYS A 284 53.65 30.45 -18.24
CA CYS A 284 54.88 30.12 -17.53
C CYS A 284 55.48 28.86 -18.15
N HIS A 285 56.51 29.09 -18.97
CA HIS A 285 57.43 28.11 -19.42
C HIS A 285 58.06 27.34 -18.24
N ARG A 286 58.10 26.01 -18.25
CA ARG A 286 59.34 25.21 -18.16
C ARG A 286 59.10 23.73 -17.89
N HIS A 287 59.70 22.98 -18.76
CA HIS A 287 60.40 21.68 -18.68
C HIS A 287 59.63 20.37 -18.37
N PRO A 288 59.92 19.38 -19.21
CA PRO A 288 59.47 18.01 -19.07
C PRO A 288 60.47 17.16 -18.30
N ALA A 289 60.08 16.41 -17.33
CA ALA A 289 60.81 15.23 -16.87
C ALA A 289 59.90 14.26 -16.07
N GLN A 290 59.99 13.03 -16.53
CA GLN A 290 59.85 11.77 -15.79
C GLN A 290 58.48 11.25 -15.37
N ARG A 291 58.06 10.35 -16.19
CA ARG A 291 57.57 8.99 -15.92
C ARG A 291 57.82 8.52 -14.50
N GLN A 292 56.79 8.13 -13.80
CA GLN A 292 56.84 6.84 -13.10
C GLN A 292 55.42 6.26 -12.98
N ARG A 293 55.29 5.05 -13.46
CA ARG A 293 54.19 4.13 -13.31
C ARG A 293 54.04 3.81 -11.83
N ASP A 294 52.83 3.88 -11.31
CA ASP A 294 52.44 2.98 -10.23
C ASP A 294 51.04 2.48 -10.52
N SER A 295 51.04 1.28 -11.04
CA SER A 295 49.93 0.37 -11.17
C SER A 295 49.53 -0.09 -9.80
N VAL A 296 48.29 0.13 -9.40
CA VAL A 296 47.69 -0.49 -8.22
C VAL A 296 46.93 -1.73 -8.67
N PRO A 297 47.39 -2.94 -8.30
CA PRO A 297 46.75 -4.19 -8.72
C PRO A 297 45.86 -4.68 -7.59
N TRP A 298 44.53 -4.51 -7.73
CA TRP A 298 43.63 -5.46 -7.10
C TRP A 298 42.14 -5.26 -7.48
N LEU A 299 41.90 -5.61 -8.74
CA LEU A 299 40.54 -5.83 -9.26
C LEU A 299 40.58 -7.05 -10.19
N SER A 300 40.99 -8.21 -9.67
CA SER A 300 40.94 -9.47 -10.42
C SER A 300 40.82 -10.70 -9.50
N HIS A 301 39.84 -10.68 -8.59
CA HIS A 301 39.42 -11.89 -7.89
C HIS A 301 37.95 -11.79 -7.52
N ALA A 302 37.08 -11.90 -8.48
CA ALA A 302 35.65 -12.20 -8.22
C ALA A 302 34.89 -12.63 -9.49
N PHE A 303 35.40 -13.60 -10.24
CA PHE A 303 34.55 -14.44 -11.14
C PHE A 303 35.40 -15.66 -11.56
N GLY A 304 35.43 -16.66 -10.70
CA GLY A 304 35.90 -18.00 -11.02
C GLY A 304 34.78 -18.77 -11.70
N THR A 305 35.03 -19.25 -12.90
CA THR A 305 34.19 -20.21 -13.61
C THR A 305 34.23 -21.58 -12.91
N PRO A 306 33.09 -22.26 -12.73
CA PRO A 306 33.07 -23.62 -12.20
C PRO A 306 33.36 -24.62 -13.33
N THR A 307 34.49 -25.33 -13.22
CA THR A 307 34.75 -26.58 -13.92
C THR A 307 33.94 -27.72 -13.27
N GLY A 308 33.39 -28.58 -14.12
CA GLY A 308 32.52 -29.65 -13.75
C GLY A 308 33.06 -30.71 -12.81
N SER A 309 32.19 -31.23 -11.97
CA SER A 309 32.31 -32.57 -11.40
C SER A 309 30.89 -33.08 -11.14
N SER A 310 30.66 -34.33 -11.62
CA SER A 310 29.41 -35.09 -11.60
C SER A 310 28.90 -35.35 -10.17
N PRO A 311 27.56 -35.49 -9.97
CA PRO A 311 26.98 -35.81 -8.68
C PRO A 311 26.97 -37.32 -8.42
N PRO A 312 27.12 -37.76 -7.14
CA PRO A 312 26.81 -39.15 -6.76
C PRO A 312 25.35 -39.33 -6.38
N ASN A 313 24.78 -40.41 -6.89
CA ASN A 313 23.63 -41.22 -6.49
C ASN A 313 22.61 -40.66 -5.48
N ALA A 314 21.36 -40.48 -5.96
CA ALA A 314 20.16 -40.34 -5.16
C ALA A 314 19.68 -41.68 -4.60
N PRO A 315 19.18 -41.75 -3.36
CA PRO A 315 18.48 -42.95 -2.84
C PRO A 315 17.00 -42.95 -3.25
N SER A 316 16.50 -44.13 -3.51
CA SER A 316 15.13 -44.48 -3.94
C SER A 316 14.05 -44.12 -2.90
N PRO A 317 12.81 -43.83 -3.32
CA PRO A 317 11.71 -43.54 -2.39
C PRO A 317 11.12 -44.86 -1.81
N PRO A 318 10.59 -44.81 -0.57
CA PRO A 318 9.90 -45.97 0.02
C PRO A 318 8.47 -46.10 -0.52
N SER A 319 8.07 -47.36 -0.66
CA SER A 319 6.79 -47.87 -1.15
C SER A 319 5.58 -47.35 -0.36
N SER A 320 4.52 -47.05 -1.10
CA SER A 320 3.16 -46.76 -0.63
C SER A 320 2.56 -47.96 0.12
N THR A 321 2.10 -47.70 1.36
CA THR A 321 1.15 -48.59 2.03
C THR A 321 -0.18 -47.84 2.18
N ALA A 322 -1.16 -48.28 1.43
CA ALA A 322 -2.53 -47.79 1.51
C ALA A 322 -3.15 -48.27 2.85
N ALA A 323 -3.57 -47.28 3.68
CA ALA A 323 -4.43 -47.59 4.83
C ALA A 323 -5.85 -47.05 4.53
N SER A 324 -6.73 -48.05 4.30
CA SER A 324 -8.18 -47.92 4.25
C SER A 324 -8.71 -47.40 5.59
N ILE A 325 -9.39 -46.23 5.59
CA ILE A 325 -10.22 -45.81 6.73
C ILE A 325 -11.68 -46.03 6.36
N ARG A 326 -12.29 -46.97 7.05
CA ARG A 326 -13.72 -47.26 7.05
C ARG A 326 -14.50 -46.12 7.70
N ARG A 327 -15.69 -45.89 7.12
CA ARG A 327 -16.77 -45.04 7.67
C ARG A 327 -17.27 -45.60 9.01
N HIS A 328 -17.50 -44.69 9.95
CA HIS A 328 -18.63 -44.68 10.88
C HIS A 328 -19.03 -43.24 11.14
#